data_0060fa6377097af605ea0dd8439330c1
#
_entry.id   0060fa6377097af605ea0dd8439330c1
#
_cell.length_a   1.000
_cell.length_b   1.000
_cell.length_c   1.000
_cell.angle_alpha   90.00
_cell.angle_beta   90.00
_cell.angle_gamma   90.00
#
_symmetry.space_group_name_H-M   'P 1'
#
loop_
_entity.id
_entity.type
_entity.pdbx_description
1 polymer ?
#
loop_
_entity_poly.entity_id
_entity_poly.type
_entity_poly.pdbx_seq_one_letter_code
_entity_poly.pdbx_strand_id
1 'polypeptide(L)'
;KGAWNCMAVTGACLLIEAEKYKEVGGFKTNLQVAYNDVELGFALHEAGYRNVVLLEEFAYHHESLSRGDDITKEKRERLMRERNTLYEMHPAWKGEDSFYPEELSKDGLDSRIVPAYLQANNQPQKAVVIPCPFELQELREDKCLMVNVEQSVPGHLKGYGVVLGDDNACYERYLVLSESVKDLTYAKVIKTEKQYRQDLEENMADQTKVALSGFHMELSAEEWEQYAGYYIGVIAVHKVSKLKLLNWSGWQLRGKE
;
A
#
# COMPACT_ATOMS: atom_id res chain seq x y z
N LYS A 1 -14.04 -20.20 -21.87
CA LYS A 1 -15.25 -20.31 -21.00
C LYS A 1 -14.79 -20.56 -19.61
N GLY A 2 -15.02 -19.59 -18.73
CA GLY A 2 -14.51 -19.64 -17.39
C GLY A 2 -15.52 -19.18 -16.34
N ALA A 3 -15.49 -19.82 -15.18
CA ALA A 3 -16.16 -19.41 -13.97
C ALA A 3 -15.08 -19.21 -12.91
N TRP A 4 -15.23 -18.19 -12.09
CA TRP A 4 -14.29 -17.87 -11.02
C TRP A 4 -14.97 -17.86 -9.67
N ASN A 5 -14.37 -18.53 -8.68
CA ASN A 5 -14.86 -18.46 -7.31
C ASN A 5 -14.45 -17.13 -6.68
N CYS A 6 -15.30 -16.55 -5.87
CA CYS A 6 -15.04 -15.32 -5.14
C CYS A 6 -15.75 -15.35 -3.77
N MET A 7 -15.36 -14.45 -2.87
CA MET A 7 -16.02 -14.34 -1.56
C MET A 7 -17.43 -13.76 -1.66
N ALA A 8 -17.63 -12.82 -2.59
CA ALA A 8 -18.94 -12.21 -2.82
C ALA A 8 -19.08 -11.79 -4.28
N VAL A 9 -20.30 -11.67 -4.78
CA VAL A 9 -20.65 -11.11 -6.09
C VAL A 9 -21.48 -9.84 -5.87
N THR A 10 -21.33 -8.88 -6.79
CA THR A 10 -22.09 -7.62 -6.71
C THR A 10 -23.59 -7.87 -6.83
N GLY A 11 -24.37 -7.19 -6.00
CA GLY A 11 -25.84 -7.19 -6.08
C GLY A 11 -26.42 -6.55 -7.33
N ALA A 12 -25.60 -5.90 -8.17
CA ALA A 12 -26.03 -5.30 -9.42
C ALA A 12 -26.57 -6.34 -10.42
N CYS A 13 -26.01 -7.57 -10.40
CA CYS A 13 -26.51 -8.70 -11.18
C CYS A 13 -26.20 -10.00 -10.45
N LEU A 14 -27.12 -10.46 -9.63
CA LEU A 14 -26.99 -11.64 -8.78
C LEU A 14 -28.12 -12.62 -9.03
N LEU A 15 -27.77 -13.87 -9.22
CA LEU A 15 -28.73 -15.00 -9.28
C LEU A 15 -28.41 -15.98 -8.16
N ILE A 16 -29.44 -16.39 -7.41
CA ILE A 16 -29.33 -17.33 -6.30
C ILE A 16 -30.58 -18.22 -6.25
N GLU A 17 -30.40 -19.47 -5.82
CA GLU A 17 -31.54 -20.34 -5.52
C GLU A 17 -32.30 -19.84 -4.29
N ALA A 18 -33.63 -19.78 -4.38
CA ALA A 18 -34.48 -19.22 -3.32
C ALA A 18 -34.32 -19.93 -1.97
N GLU A 19 -34.08 -21.24 -1.99
CA GLU A 19 -33.89 -22.03 -0.76
C GLU A 19 -32.57 -21.66 -0.06
N LYS A 20 -31.46 -21.51 -0.79
CA LYS A 20 -30.17 -21.07 -0.25
C LYS A 20 -30.24 -19.65 0.31
N TYR A 21 -30.92 -18.75 -0.41
CA TYR A 21 -31.15 -17.38 0.05
C TYR A 21 -31.90 -17.34 1.40
N LYS A 22 -32.95 -18.17 1.55
CA LYS A 22 -33.74 -18.28 2.80
C LYS A 22 -32.93 -18.91 3.92
N GLU A 23 -32.13 -19.92 3.62
CA GLU A 23 -31.30 -20.65 4.59
C GLU A 23 -30.32 -19.73 5.31
N VAL A 24 -29.67 -18.81 4.58
CA VAL A 24 -28.73 -17.84 5.17
C VAL A 24 -29.40 -16.57 5.68
N GLY A 25 -30.74 -16.51 5.61
CA GLY A 25 -31.53 -15.38 6.14
C GLY A 25 -31.60 -14.17 5.24
N GLY A 26 -31.19 -14.27 3.97
CA GLY A 26 -31.28 -13.24 2.96
C GLY A 26 -30.54 -11.94 3.29
N PHE A 27 -30.92 -10.83 2.65
CA PHE A 27 -30.33 -9.52 2.91
C PHE A 27 -30.64 -9.01 4.31
N LYS A 28 -29.66 -8.37 4.93
CA LYS A 28 -29.74 -7.87 6.31
C LYS A 28 -30.27 -6.45 6.35
N THR A 29 -31.24 -6.20 7.22
CA THR A 29 -31.89 -4.88 7.37
C THR A 29 -30.99 -3.81 8.00
N ASN A 30 -29.92 -4.21 8.70
CA ASN A 30 -28.92 -3.34 9.30
C ASN A 30 -27.80 -2.89 8.32
N LEU A 31 -27.79 -3.42 7.10
CA LEU A 31 -26.92 -3.02 5.99
C LEU A 31 -27.78 -2.41 4.88
N GLN A 32 -28.25 -1.17 5.08
CA GLN A 32 -29.32 -0.61 4.24
C GLN A 32 -28.86 -0.15 2.87
N VAL A 33 -27.58 0.21 2.71
CA VAL A 33 -27.07 0.87 1.50
C VAL A 33 -25.86 0.17 0.91
N ALA A 34 -24.93 -0.27 1.74
CA ALA A 34 -23.70 -0.91 1.30
C ALA A 34 -23.50 -2.27 1.97
N TYR A 35 -22.65 -3.09 1.36
CA TYR A 35 -22.18 -4.38 1.88
C TYR A 35 -23.24 -5.47 2.07
N ASN A 36 -24.50 -5.27 1.68
CA ASN A 36 -25.53 -6.28 1.82
C ASN A 36 -25.31 -7.50 0.90
N ASP A 37 -24.83 -7.24 -0.30
CA ASP A 37 -24.39 -8.26 -1.25
C ASP A 37 -23.12 -8.99 -0.79
N VAL A 38 -22.19 -8.26 -0.19
CA VAL A 38 -20.96 -8.84 0.41
C VAL A 38 -21.32 -9.72 1.60
N GLU A 39 -22.21 -9.27 2.48
CA GLU A 39 -22.69 -10.04 3.63
C GLU A 39 -23.36 -11.34 3.18
N LEU A 40 -24.26 -11.25 2.19
CA LEU A 40 -24.91 -12.43 1.62
C LEU A 40 -23.88 -13.41 1.06
N GLY A 41 -22.84 -12.91 0.39
CA GLY A 41 -21.73 -13.73 -0.12
C GLY A 41 -20.97 -14.43 0.99
N PHE A 42 -20.67 -13.75 2.08
CA PHE A 42 -19.99 -14.33 3.26
C PHE A 42 -20.85 -15.37 3.94
N ALA A 43 -22.14 -15.08 4.17
CA ALA A 43 -23.07 -16.03 4.78
C ALA A 43 -23.23 -17.31 3.95
N LEU A 44 -23.30 -17.20 2.63
CA LEU A 44 -23.33 -18.35 1.72
C LEU A 44 -22.02 -19.16 1.80
N HIS A 45 -20.88 -18.46 1.84
CA HIS A 45 -19.58 -19.14 1.95
C HIS A 45 -19.46 -19.90 3.28
N GLU A 46 -19.88 -19.32 4.39
CA GLU A 46 -19.91 -19.95 5.72
C GLU A 46 -20.88 -21.14 5.78
N ALA A 47 -21.98 -21.09 5.03
CA ALA A 47 -22.90 -22.22 4.85
C ALA A 47 -22.35 -23.32 3.93
N GLY A 48 -21.12 -23.18 3.40
CA GLY A 48 -20.47 -24.18 2.55
C GLY A 48 -20.77 -24.04 1.06
N TYR A 49 -21.48 -23.00 0.65
CA TYR A 49 -21.74 -22.70 -0.76
C TYR A 49 -20.57 -21.94 -1.40
N ARG A 50 -20.59 -21.88 -2.73
CA ARG A 50 -19.59 -21.13 -3.52
C ARG A 50 -20.26 -20.03 -4.29
N ASN A 51 -19.71 -18.83 -4.17
CA ASN A 51 -20.06 -17.69 -5.01
C ASN A 51 -19.21 -17.76 -6.27
N VAL A 52 -19.84 -17.58 -7.43
CA VAL A 52 -19.19 -17.76 -8.74
C VAL A 52 -19.50 -16.58 -9.66
N VAL A 53 -18.44 -16.01 -10.23
CA VAL A 53 -18.55 -15.04 -11.34
C VAL A 53 -18.39 -15.76 -12.66
N LEU A 54 -19.29 -15.50 -13.60
CA LEU A 54 -19.21 -15.99 -14.99
C LEU A 54 -18.46 -14.97 -15.83
N LEU A 55 -17.32 -15.37 -16.39
CA LEU A 55 -16.41 -14.45 -17.09
C LEU A 55 -16.85 -14.12 -18.53
N GLU A 56 -17.80 -14.87 -19.08
CA GLU A 56 -18.26 -14.70 -20.47
C GLU A 56 -19.54 -13.88 -20.57
N GLU A 57 -20.26 -13.75 -19.46
CA GLU A 57 -21.48 -12.96 -19.40
C GLU A 57 -21.14 -11.55 -18.93
N PHE A 58 -21.72 -10.56 -19.59
CA PHE A 58 -21.51 -9.17 -19.18
C PHE A 58 -22.81 -8.37 -19.30
N ALA A 59 -22.90 -7.37 -18.44
CA ALA A 59 -23.95 -6.37 -18.46
C ALA A 59 -23.35 -4.99 -18.19
N TYR A 60 -23.99 -3.96 -18.70
CA TYR A 60 -23.59 -2.58 -18.40
C TYR A 60 -24.24 -2.15 -17.09
N HIS A 61 -23.41 -1.86 -16.08
CA HIS A 61 -23.84 -1.27 -14.82
C HIS A 61 -23.57 0.23 -14.83
N HIS A 62 -24.62 1.03 -14.94
CA HIS A 62 -24.53 2.49 -14.85
C HIS A 62 -24.45 2.90 -13.37
N GLU A 63 -23.25 2.85 -12.82
CA GLU A 63 -23.00 3.21 -11.42
C GLU A 63 -23.45 4.65 -11.10
N SER A 64 -23.82 4.87 -9.84
CA SER A 64 -24.14 6.17 -9.27
C SER A 64 -25.37 6.91 -9.87
N LEU A 65 -26.06 6.39 -10.86
CA LEU A 65 -27.24 7.05 -11.47
C LEU A 65 -28.38 7.28 -10.45
N SER A 66 -28.57 6.33 -9.52
CA SER A 66 -29.68 6.40 -8.55
C SER A 66 -29.30 6.97 -7.20
N ARG A 67 -28.03 6.89 -6.78
CA ARG A 67 -27.57 7.27 -5.43
C ARG A 67 -26.58 8.44 -5.41
N GLY A 68 -25.98 8.78 -6.56
CA GLY A 68 -24.85 9.72 -6.64
C GLY A 68 -23.59 9.18 -5.93
N ASP A 69 -22.53 9.97 -5.94
CA ASP A 69 -21.24 9.58 -5.35
C ASP A 69 -21.27 9.61 -3.81
N ASP A 70 -20.51 8.71 -3.17
CA ASP A 70 -20.35 8.63 -1.71
C ASP A 70 -19.24 9.58 -1.20
N ILE A 71 -19.29 10.85 -1.66
CA ILE A 71 -18.27 11.86 -1.37
C ILE A 71 -18.58 12.73 -0.16
N THR A 72 -19.85 12.78 0.32
CA THR A 72 -20.19 13.58 1.51
C THR A 72 -19.70 12.90 2.79
N LYS A 73 -19.45 13.70 3.82
CA LYS A 73 -19.01 13.21 5.14
C LYS A 73 -19.99 12.20 5.73
N GLU A 74 -21.28 12.51 5.68
CA GLU A 74 -22.35 11.67 6.23
C GLU A 74 -22.42 10.31 5.51
N LYS A 75 -22.26 10.31 4.19
CA LYS A 75 -22.24 9.08 3.39
C LYS A 75 -21.03 8.23 3.71
N ARG A 76 -19.85 8.83 3.88
CA ARG A 76 -18.63 8.12 4.28
C ARG A 76 -18.74 7.52 5.68
N GLU A 77 -19.27 8.27 6.64
CA GLU A 77 -19.49 7.77 8.00
C GLU A 77 -20.49 6.62 8.02
N ARG A 78 -21.55 6.67 7.22
CA ARG A 78 -22.46 5.54 7.05
C ARG A 78 -21.76 4.33 6.45
N LEU A 79 -21.01 4.51 5.36
CA LEU A 79 -20.25 3.43 4.72
C LEU A 79 -19.28 2.76 5.72
N MET A 80 -18.61 3.54 6.54
CA MET A 80 -17.71 3.04 7.59
C MET A 80 -18.49 2.25 8.67
N ARG A 81 -19.65 2.73 9.10
CA ARG A 81 -20.49 2.00 10.06
C ARG A 81 -20.97 0.67 9.49
N GLU A 82 -21.52 0.66 8.28
CA GLU A 82 -21.99 -0.57 7.64
C GLU A 82 -20.86 -1.57 7.41
N ARG A 83 -19.65 -1.09 7.05
CA ARG A 83 -18.45 -1.95 6.96
C ARG A 83 -18.08 -2.57 8.32
N ASN A 84 -18.12 -1.79 9.39
CA ASN A 84 -17.82 -2.31 10.72
C ASN A 84 -18.87 -3.36 11.13
N THR A 85 -20.15 -3.10 10.89
CA THR A 85 -21.23 -4.05 11.12
C THR A 85 -21.03 -5.35 10.34
N LEU A 86 -20.61 -5.28 9.06
CA LEU A 86 -20.25 -6.46 8.27
C LEU A 86 -19.17 -7.32 8.97
N TYR A 87 -18.07 -6.69 9.40
CA TYR A 87 -16.96 -7.42 10.04
C TYR A 87 -17.22 -7.82 11.49
N GLU A 88 -18.18 -7.19 12.17
CA GLU A 88 -18.69 -7.68 13.45
C GLU A 88 -19.50 -8.98 13.28
N MET A 89 -20.24 -9.09 12.18
CA MET A 89 -20.99 -10.30 11.81
C MET A 89 -20.08 -11.42 11.30
N HIS A 90 -19.02 -11.06 10.57
CA HIS A 90 -18.11 -12.00 9.90
C HIS A 90 -16.62 -11.68 10.22
N PRO A 91 -16.19 -11.82 11.49
CA PRO A 91 -14.85 -11.40 11.91
C PRO A 91 -13.72 -12.21 11.24
N ALA A 92 -13.98 -13.43 10.81
CA ALA A 92 -13.00 -14.27 10.11
C ALA A 92 -12.59 -13.72 8.73
N TRP A 93 -13.44 -12.91 8.10
CA TRP A 93 -13.21 -12.40 6.75
C TRP A 93 -12.72 -10.94 6.74
N LYS A 94 -12.38 -10.41 7.88
CA LYS A 94 -11.81 -9.04 7.96
C LYS A 94 -10.40 -9.01 7.37
N GLY A 95 -10.31 -8.51 6.11
CA GLY A 95 -9.05 -8.46 5.38
C GLY A 95 -8.60 -9.80 4.78
N GLU A 96 -9.45 -10.84 4.88
CA GLU A 96 -9.17 -12.15 4.34
C GLU A 96 -10.11 -12.47 3.17
N ASP A 97 -9.54 -13.09 2.13
CA ASP A 97 -10.28 -13.60 0.96
C ASP A 97 -9.68 -14.96 0.56
N SER A 98 -10.45 -16.02 0.74
CA SER A 98 -10.02 -17.39 0.45
C SER A 98 -9.71 -17.65 -1.04
N PHE A 99 -10.14 -16.77 -1.94
CA PHE A 99 -9.98 -16.91 -3.38
C PHE A 99 -9.01 -15.89 -3.96
N TYR A 100 -8.51 -14.95 -3.14
CA TYR A 100 -7.56 -13.96 -3.57
C TYR A 100 -6.14 -14.55 -3.55
N PRO A 101 -5.42 -14.59 -4.69
CA PRO A 101 -4.07 -15.14 -4.72
C PRO A 101 -3.11 -14.36 -3.81
N GLU A 102 -2.32 -15.10 -3.04
CA GLU A 102 -1.32 -14.50 -2.12
C GLU A 102 -0.25 -13.68 -2.87
N GLU A 103 -0.03 -14.01 -4.13
CA GLU A 103 0.92 -13.33 -5.00
C GLU A 103 0.44 -11.97 -5.50
N LEU A 104 -0.82 -11.65 -5.29
CA LEU A 104 -1.37 -10.37 -5.71
C LEU A 104 -1.42 -9.37 -4.55
N SER A 105 -1.18 -8.10 -4.87
CA SER A 105 -1.28 -7.01 -3.90
C SER A 105 -2.70 -6.85 -3.41
N LYS A 106 -2.89 -6.84 -2.10
CA LYS A 106 -4.13 -6.42 -1.43
C LYS A 106 -4.28 -4.89 -1.38
N ASP A 107 -3.26 -4.15 -1.85
CA ASP A 107 -3.23 -2.69 -1.86
C ASP A 107 -3.79 -2.14 -3.16
N GLY A 108 -4.99 -1.60 -3.10
CA GLY A 108 -5.64 -0.93 -4.23
C GLY A 108 -6.41 -1.87 -5.16
N LEU A 109 -6.85 -1.31 -6.29
CA LEU A 109 -7.74 -1.98 -7.25
C LEU A 109 -7.01 -2.68 -8.41
N ASP A 110 -5.69 -2.62 -8.44
CA ASP A 110 -4.90 -3.03 -9.61
C ASP A 110 -4.35 -4.45 -9.53
N SER A 111 -4.62 -5.18 -8.46
CA SER A 111 -4.26 -6.60 -8.28
C SER A 111 -2.88 -6.96 -8.86
N ARG A 112 -1.87 -6.12 -8.62
CA ARG A 112 -0.51 -6.35 -9.13
C ARG A 112 0.10 -7.56 -8.45
N ILE A 113 0.94 -8.28 -9.19
CA ILE A 113 1.79 -9.31 -8.59
C ILE A 113 2.68 -8.64 -7.53
N VAL A 114 2.58 -9.14 -6.31
CA VAL A 114 3.46 -8.72 -5.22
C VAL A 114 4.80 -9.41 -5.43
N PRO A 115 5.90 -8.67 -5.62
CA PRO A 115 7.21 -9.27 -5.73
C PRO A 115 7.53 -10.15 -4.52
N ALA A 116 8.21 -11.26 -4.74
CA ALA A 116 8.52 -12.25 -3.70
C ALA A 116 9.23 -11.65 -2.47
N TYR A 117 9.94 -10.52 -2.64
CA TYR A 117 10.59 -9.83 -1.52
C TYR A 117 9.60 -9.10 -0.59
N LEU A 118 8.41 -8.74 -1.06
CA LEU A 118 7.34 -8.20 -0.20
C LEU A 118 6.58 -9.31 0.53
N GLN A 119 6.63 -10.54 0.00
CA GLN A 119 6.08 -11.74 0.62
C GLN A 119 7.06 -12.38 1.61
N ALA A 120 8.36 -12.29 1.31
CA ALA A 120 9.44 -12.86 2.11
C ALA A 120 10.16 -11.79 2.92
N ASN A 121 10.14 -11.94 4.25
CA ASN A 121 11.02 -11.30 5.23
C ASN A 121 11.93 -10.21 4.67
N ASN A 122 11.49 -8.98 4.56
CA ASN A 122 12.23 -7.72 4.39
C ASN A 122 13.77 -7.85 4.41
N GLN A 123 14.32 -8.63 3.49
CA GLN A 123 15.77 -8.80 3.39
C GLN A 123 16.41 -7.47 2.98
N PRO A 124 17.58 -7.14 3.52
CA PRO A 124 18.28 -5.93 3.12
C PRO A 124 18.65 -5.98 1.64
N GLN A 125 18.41 -4.89 0.94
CA GLN A 125 18.83 -4.71 -0.44
C GLN A 125 20.30 -4.28 -0.45
N LYS A 126 21.13 -4.93 -1.29
CA LYS A 126 22.49 -4.45 -1.51
C LYS A 126 22.48 -3.04 -2.12
N ALA A 127 23.18 -2.12 -1.49
CA ALA A 127 23.29 -0.75 -2.00
C ALA A 127 24.04 -0.73 -3.32
N VAL A 128 23.48 -0.05 -4.32
CA VAL A 128 24.15 0.19 -5.61
C VAL A 128 23.99 1.68 -5.91
N VAL A 129 25.10 2.39 -5.91
CA VAL A 129 25.12 3.79 -6.33
C VAL A 129 24.86 3.85 -7.84
N ILE A 130 23.86 4.63 -8.23
CA ILE A 130 23.48 4.80 -9.62
C ILE A 130 23.77 6.23 -10.09
N PRO A 131 23.99 6.45 -11.40
CA PRO A 131 23.88 7.79 -11.97
C PRO A 131 22.50 8.37 -11.65
N CYS A 132 22.46 9.59 -11.11
CA CYS A 132 21.19 10.20 -10.78
C CYS A 132 20.35 10.41 -12.04
N PRO A 133 19.09 9.93 -12.09
CA PRO A 133 18.26 10.05 -13.28
C PRO A 133 17.62 11.45 -13.46
N PHE A 134 17.98 12.42 -12.60
CA PHE A 134 17.47 13.80 -12.61
C PHE A 134 18.48 14.77 -12.01
N GLU A 135 18.26 16.07 -12.25
CA GLU A 135 19.14 17.13 -11.75
C GLU A 135 18.93 17.33 -10.23
N LEU A 136 19.97 17.05 -9.43
CA LEU A 136 19.93 17.16 -7.98
C LEU A 136 19.96 18.61 -7.48
N GLN A 137 20.64 19.49 -8.19
CA GLN A 137 20.85 20.89 -7.79
C GLN A 137 19.54 21.70 -7.78
N GLU A 138 18.53 21.26 -8.52
CA GLU A 138 17.21 21.88 -8.56
C GLU A 138 16.32 21.47 -7.38
N LEU A 139 16.67 20.40 -6.68
CA LEU A 139 15.87 19.92 -5.56
C LEU A 139 16.00 20.83 -4.34
N ARG A 140 14.91 21.00 -3.66
CA ARG A 140 14.83 21.71 -2.38
C ARG A 140 14.19 20.81 -1.34
N GLU A 141 14.53 21.04 -0.10
CA GLU A 141 13.91 20.35 1.02
C GLU A 141 12.41 20.61 1.05
N ASP A 142 11.63 19.53 1.15
CA ASP A 142 10.17 19.56 1.19
C ASP A 142 9.67 18.79 2.42
N LYS A 143 8.96 19.47 3.29
CA LYS A 143 8.41 18.92 4.54
C LYS A 143 7.24 17.96 4.33
N CYS A 144 6.66 17.92 3.12
CA CYS A 144 5.66 16.90 2.79
C CYS A 144 6.27 15.50 2.69
N LEU A 145 7.59 15.38 2.52
CA LEU A 145 8.29 14.10 2.61
C LEU A 145 8.88 13.93 4.01
N MET A 146 8.28 13.07 4.82
CA MET A 146 8.79 12.70 6.14
C MET A 146 9.82 11.58 6.00
N VAL A 147 11.05 11.84 6.45
CA VAL A 147 12.17 10.88 6.39
C VAL A 147 12.61 10.51 7.80
N ASN A 148 12.76 9.22 8.04
CA ASN A 148 13.33 8.72 9.29
C ASN A 148 14.33 7.59 9.00
N VAL A 149 15.44 7.59 9.74
CA VAL A 149 16.43 6.51 9.77
C VAL A 149 16.43 5.94 11.18
N GLU A 150 15.95 4.70 11.30
CA GLU A 150 15.71 4.07 12.59
C GLU A 150 16.91 3.31 13.13
N GLN A 151 17.70 2.76 12.23
CA GLN A 151 18.85 1.97 12.60
C GLN A 151 20.03 2.32 11.67
N SER A 152 21.09 2.79 12.25
CA SER A 152 22.35 3.03 11.57
C SER A 152 23.42 2.24 12.31
N VAL A 153 23.53 0.95 11.97
CA VAL A 153 24.64 0.09 12.40
C VAL A 153 25.55 -0.14 11.21
N PRO A 154 26.85 -0.32 11.41
CA PRO A 154 27.77 -0.55 10.30
C PRO A 154 27.29 -1.64 9.36
N GLY A 155 27.23 -1.32 8.06
CA GLY A 155 26.71 -2.20 7.01
C GLY A 155 25.22 -2.12 6.74
N HIS A 156 24.39 -1.59 7.64
CA HIS A 156 22.93 -1.57 7.44
C HIS A 156 22.33 -0.18 7.63
N LEU A 157 21.51 0.24 6.67
CA LEU A 157 20.78 1.49 6.67
C LEU A 157 19.29 1.21 6.48
N LYS A 158 18.51 1.36 7.56
CA LYS A 158 17.08 1.08 7.57
C LYS A 158 16.28 2.34 7.91
N GLY A 159 15.12 2.50 7.30
CA GLY A 159 14.26 3.65 7.55
C GLY A 159 13.06 3.71 6.62
N TYR A 160 12.50 4.90 6.50
CA TYR A 160 11.38 5.15 5.59
C TYR A 160 11.37 6.60 5.07
N GLY A 161 10.66 6.79 3.95
CA GLY A 161 10.33 8.10 3.40
C GLY A 161 8.86 8.17 3.03
N VAL A 162 8.02 8.76 3.90
CA VAL A 162 6.57 8.87 3.72
C VAL A 162 6.21 10.21 3.12
N VAL A 163 5.45 10.21 2.02
CA VAL A 163 4.84 11.43 1.47
C VAL A 163 3.49 11.64 2.15
N LEU A 164 3.40 12.74 2.90
CA LEU A 164 2.20 13.08 3.67
C LEU A 164 1.10 13.59 2.75
N GLY A 165 -0.12 13.08 2.96
CA GLY A 165 -1.31 13.52 2.24
C GLY A 165 -1.45 12.98 0.81
N ASP A 166 -0.59 12.04 0.39
CA ASP A 166 -0.64 11.45 -0.95
C ASP A 166 -0.53 9.91 -0.91
N ASP A 167 -0.81 9.24 -2.04
CA ASP A 167 -0.69 7.78 -2.18
C ASP A 167 0.78 7.35 -2.29
N ASN A 168 1.31 6.77 -1.24
CA ASN A 168 2.71 6.35 -1.15
C ASN A 168 3.11 5.24 -2.13
N ALA A 169 2.17 4.48 -2.68
CA ALA A 169 2.44 3.51 -3.73
C ALA A 169 2.82 4.17 -5.07
N CYS A 170 2.42 5.43 -5.29
CA CYS A 170 2.69 6.18 -6.50
C CYS A 170 4.13 6.72 -6.59
N TYR A 171 4.95 6.53 -5.55
CA TYR A 171 6.30 7.06 -5.50
C TYR A 171 7.38 5.99 -5.64
N GLU A 172 8.38 6.28 -6.45
CA GLU A 172 9.71 5.65 -6.37
C GLU A 172 10.58 6.43 -5.38
N ARG A 173 11.45 5.72 -4.67
CA ARG A 173 12.33 6.34 -3.66
C ARG A 173 13.78 6.09 -3.98
N TYR A 174 14.58 7.08 -3.64
CA TYR A 174 16.02 7.06 -3.78
C TYR A 174 16.63 7.52 -2.47
N LEU A 175 17.57 6.77 -1.93
CA LEU A 175 18.39 7.20 -0.83
C LEU A 175 19.46 8.14 -1.35
N VAL A 176 19.74 9.19 -0.62
CA VAL A 176 20.77 10.17 -0.95
C VAL A 176 21.75 10.26 0.19
N LEU A 177 23.03 10.10 -0.14
CA LEU A 177 24.15 10.33 0.78
C LEU A 177 24.93 11.52 0.28
N SER A 178 25.13 12.54 1.12
CA SER A 178 25.82 13.78 0.75
C SER A 178 26.63 14.38 1.89
N GLU A 179 27.76 14.95 1.56
CA GLU A 179 28.58 15.72 2.52
C GLU A 179 27.90 17.01 2.98
N SER A 180 26.96 17.51 2.16
CA SER A 180 26.24 18.76 2.43
C SER A 180 24.76 18.63 2.09
N VAL A 181 23.90 19.15 2.95
CA VAL A 181 22.46 19.25 2.68
C VAL A 181 22.10 20.37 1.71
N LYS A 182 23.04 21.31 1.46
CA LYS A 182 22.83 22.46 0.58
C LYS A 182 23.48 22.31 -0.79
N ASP A 183 24.55 21.56 -0.89
CA ASP A 183 25.28 21.29 -2.14
C ASP A 183 25.26 19.79 -2.42
N LEU A 184 24.53 19.43 -3.46
CA LEU A 184 24.33 18.04 -3.87
C LEU A 184 25.21 17.62 -5.05
N THR A 185 26.21 18.41 -5.41
CA THR A 185 27.07 18.19 -6.57
C THR A 185 27.73 16.81 -6.55
N TYR A 186 28.14 16.35 -5.37
CA TYR A 186 28.82 15.05 -5.18
C TYR A 186 27.97 14.03 -4.46
N ALA A 187 26.68 14.29 -4.29
CA ALA A 187 25.78 13.35 -3.61
C ALA A 187 25.73 12.00 -4.34
N LYS A 188 25.61 10.95 -3.56
CA LYS A 188 25.44 9.57 -4.04
C LYS A 188 23.97 9.22 -3.98
N VAL A 189 23.45 8.64 -5.06
CA VAL A 189 22.06 8.25 -5.18
C VAL A 189 21.97 6.73 -5.29
N ILE A 190 21.13 6.14 -4.47
CA ILE A 190 20.89 4.71 -4.43
C ILE A 190 19.39 4.49 -4.63
N LYS A 191 19.00 3.77 -5.67
CA LYS A 191 17.58 3.42 -5.87
C LYS A 191 17.17 2.41 -4.81
N THR A 192 16.10 2.71 -4.07
CA THR A 192 15.57 1.80 -3.06
C THR A 192 14.49 0.89 -3.66
N GLU A 193 14.47 -0.36 -3.22
CA GLU A 193 13.31 -1.23 -3.36
C GLU A 193 12.36 -0.98 -2.17
N LYS A 194 11.06 -1.17 -2.43
CA LYS A 194 10.06 -0.99 -1.39
C LYS A 194 10.19 -2.07 -0.33
N GLN A 195 10.37 -1.67 0.90
CA GLN A 195 10.31 -2.55 2.06
C GLN A 195 8.96 -2.38 2.75
N TYR A 196 8.29 -3.50 3.02
CA TYR A 196 7.00 -3.47 3.71
C TYR A 196 7.18 -3.17 5.19
N ARG A 197 6.41 -2.19 5.68
CA ARG A 197 6.47 -1.66 7.04
C ARG A 197 5.06 -1.63 7.64
N GLN A 198 4.64 -2.75 8.21
CA GLN A 198 3.35 -2.88 8.89
C GLN A 198 3.17 -1.84 10.00
N ASP A 199 4.24 -1.55 10.74
CA ASP A 199 4.23 -0.54 11.80
C ASP A 199 3.86 0.87 11.33
N LEU A 200 4.21 1.24 10.10
CA LEU A 200 3.79 2.52 9.52
C LEU A 200 2.29 2.54 9.24
N GLU A 201 1.73 1.45 8.75
CA GLU A 201 0.30 1.32 8.51
C GLU A 201 -0.51 1.44 9.80
N GLU A 202 0.00 0.82 10.89
CA GLU A 202 -0.62 0.87 12.21
C GLU A 202 -0.52 2.26 12.86
N ASN A 203 0.63 2.93 12.73
CA ASN A 203 0.90 4.21 13.39
C ASN A 203 0.48 5.44 12.57
N MET A 204 0.25 5.31 11.26
CA MET A 204 -0.08 6.37 10.32
C MET A 204 -1.33 6.03 9.50
N ALA A 205 -2.37 5.54 10.17
CA ALA A 205 -3.59 5.05 9.54
C ALA A 205 -4.39 6.13 8.76
N ASP A 206 -4.07 7.40 8.95
CA ASP A 206 -4.61 8.54 8.22
C ASP A 206 -3.91 8.79 6.87
N GLN A 207 -2.77 8.11 6.63
CA GLN A 207 -2.00 8.23 5.40
C GLN A 207 -2.22 7.03 4.47
N THR A 208 -2.14 7.26 3.15
CA THR A 208 -2.45 6.23 2.17
C THR A 208 -1.23 5.38 1.81
N LYS A 209 -1.34 4.06 1.96
CA LYS A 209 -0.37 3.04 1.56
C LYS A 209 1.07 3.27 2.07
N VAL A 210 1.20 3.78 3.26
CA VAL A 210 2.50 4.09 3.90
C VAL A 210 3.37 2.87 4.16
N ALA A 211 2.77 1.69 4.28
CA ALA A 211 3.51 0.44 4.47
C ALA A 211 4.55 0.16 3.37
N LEU A 212 4.40 0.76 2.18
CA LEU A 212 5.33 0.61 1.06
C LEU A 212 6.44 1.69 1.02
N SER A 213 6.62 2.44 2.11
CA SER A 213 7.57 3.57 2.17
C SER A 213 8.90 3.24 2.81
N GLY A 214 9.08 2.01 3.28
CA GLY A 214 10.31 1.56 3.92
C GLY A 214 11.46 1.33 2.95
N PHE A 215 12.67 1.35 3.49
CA PHE A 215 13.88 0.88 2.84
C PHE A 215 14.79 0.14 3.85
N HIS A 216 15.57 -0.81 3.36
CA HIS A 216 16.61 -1.48 4.11
C HIS A 216 17.78 -1.80 3.17
N MET A 217 18.87 -1.08 3.33
CA MET A 217 20.04 -1.15 2.47
C MET A 217 21.21 -1.78 3.20
N GLU A 218 21.98 -2.61 2.48
CA GLU A 218 23.26 -3.15 2.95
C GLU A 218 24.38 -2.48 2.15
N LEU A 219 25.29 -1.80 2.85
CA LEU A 219 26.51 -1.24 2.31
C LEU A 219 27.69 -2.15 2.70
N SER A 220 28.67 -2.27 1.81
CA SER A 220 29.92 -2.93 2.15
C SER A 220 30.67 -2.13 3.22
N ALA A 221 31.61 -2.78 3.92
CA ALA A 221 32.41 -2.11 4.91
C ALA A 221 33.23 -0.94 4.33
N GLU A 222 33.68 -1.07 3.07
CA GLU A 222 34.40 -0.01 2.36
C GLU A 222 33.48 1.18 2.06
N GLU A 223 32.28 0.94 1.54
CA GLU A 223 31.29 1.99 1.27
C GLU A 223 30.85 2.68 2.55
N TRP A 224 30.67 1.92 3.63
CA TRP A 224 30.32 2.49 4.92
C TRP A 224 31.35 3.49 5.43
N GLU A 225 32.63 3.13 5.38
CA GLU A 225 33.73 4.03 5.79
C GLU A 225 33.88 5.21 4.82
N GLN A 226 33.72 4.96 3.51
CA GLN A 226 33.79 6.01 2.49
C GLN A 226 32.74 7.10 2.69
N TYR A 227 31.54 6.71 3.14
CA TYR A 227 30.44 7.66 3.33
C TYR A 227 30.23 8.07 4.79
N ALA A 228 31.19 7.75 5.68
CA ALA A 228 31.13 8.19 7.07
C ALA A 228 31.04 9.72 7.16
N GLY A 229 30.10 10.21 7.95
CA GLY A 229 29.81 11.65 8.07
C GLY A 229 28.86 12.23 7.03
N TYR A 230 28.47 11.45 5.99
CA TYR A 230 27.49 11.92 5.01
C TYR A 230 26.10 12.03 5.62
N TYR A 231 25.38 13.08 5.30
CA TYR A 231 23.95 13.24 5.61
C TYR A 231 23.13 12.23 4.80
N ILE A 232 22.09 11.71 5.44
CA ILE A 232 21.20 10.72 4.87
C ILE A 232 19.86 11.37 4.55
N GLY A 233 19.48 11.37 3.29
CA GLY A 233 18.20 11.89 2.79
C GLY A 233 17.46 10.90 1.93
N VAL A 234 16.22 11.22 1.59
CA VAL A 234 15.38 10.48 0.65
C VAL A 234 14.83 11.44 -0.40
N ILE A 235 14.86 11.00 -1.65
CA ILE A 235 14.10 11.63 -2.73
C ILE A 235 12.94 10.72 -3.07
N ALA A 236 11.72 11.24 -3.05
CA ALA A 236 10.51 10.58 -3.54
C ALA A 236 10.12 11.17 -4.89
N VAL A 237 9.98 10.32 -5.89
CA VAL A 237 9.62 10.71 -7.27
C VAL A 237 8.28 10.11 -7.64
N HIS A 238 7.29 10.96 -7.89
CA HIS A 238 5.98 10.49 -8.31
C HIS A 238 6.02 9.91 -9.72
N LYS A 239 5.55 8.68 -9.90
CA LYS A 239 5.70 7.89 -11.14
C LYS A 239 5.08 8.55 -12.37
N VAL A 240 3.96 9.25 -12.20
CA VAL A 240 3.20 9.88 -13.29
C VAL A 240 3.59 11.34 -13.47
N SER A 241 3.38 12.19 -12.46
CA SER A 241 3.63 13.64 -12.54
C SER A 241 5.11 14.03 -12.60
N LYS A 242 6.01 13.09 -12.23
CA LYS A 242 7.45 13.32 -12.09
C LYS A 242 7.83 14.37 -11.04
N LEU A 243 6.86 14.74 -10.17
CA LEU A 243 7.14 15.55 -8.99
C LEU A 243 8.23 14.89 -8.15
N LYS A 244 9.18 15.69 -7.70
CA LYS A 244 10.31 15.23 -6.88
C LYS A 244 10.30 15.97 -5.55
N LEU A 245 10.32 15.23 -4.47
CA LEU A 245 10.39 15.71 -3.11
C LEU A 245 11.70 15.22 -2.50
N LEU A 246 12.44 16.08 -1.84
CA LEU A 246 13.66 15.75 -1.10
C LEU A 246 13.47 16.11 0.37
N ASN A 247 13.86 15.23 1.27
CA ASN A 247 14.04 15.63 2.67
C ASN A 247 15.16 14.81 3.33
N TRP A 248 15.63 15.31 4.46
CA TRP A 248 16.76 14.78 5.23
C TRP A 248 16.28 14.14 6.53
N SER A 249 16.92 13.06 6.94
CA SER A 249 16.61 12.38 8.20
C SER A 249 17.10 13.11 9.45
N GLY A 250 17.98 14.10 9.29
CA GLY A 250 18.72 14.71 10.41
C GLY A 250 19.89 13.87 10.92
N TRP A 251 20.12 12.67 10.35
CA TRP A 251 21.20 11.77 10.74
C TRP A 251 22.35 11.81 9.74
N GLN A 252 23.53 11.54 10.24
CA GLN A 252 24.73 11.27 9.44
C GLN A 252 25.15 9.82 9.63
N LEU A 253 25.76 9.25 8.58
CA LEU A 253 26.38 7.92 8.66
C LEU A 253 27.52 7.95 9.69
N ARG A 254 27.45 7.08 10.70
CA ARG A 254 28.51 6.99 11.72
C ARG A 254 29.64 6.12 11.19
N GLY A 255 30.88 6.62 11.22
CA GLY A 255 32.06 5.79 11.03
C GLY A 255 32.23 4.74 12.13
N LYS A 256 33.14 3.82 11.94
CA LYS A 256 33.56 2.92 13.03
C LYS A 256 34.20 3.74 14.12
N GLU A 257 33.77 3.53 15.36
CA GLU A 257 34.51 3.98 16.54
C GLU A 257 35.77 3.13 16.74
#